data_de9d903cbf9df6f67a1878372ceec1a0
#
_entry.id   de9d903cbf9df6f67a1878372ceec1a0
#
_cell.length_a   1.000
_cell.length_b   1.000
_cell.length_c   1.000
_cell.angle_alpha   90.00
_cell.angle_beta   90.00
_cell.angle_gamma   90.00
#
_symmetry.space_group_name_H-M   'P 1'
#
loop_
_entity.id
_entity.type
_entity.pdbx_description
1 polymer ?
#
loop_
_entity_poly.entity_id
_entity_poly.type
_entity_poly.pdbx_seq_one_letter_code
_entity_poly.pdbx_strand_id
1 'polypeptide(L)'
;SYNLRLPGYHFDLEREIVGSIRYIEKRLAPEGKKVKLFLWTGDCIPGRNALVWTQRAGVMNMNGGDTLATRSLPTVTEVEGLGIEREGLFQVFAPNQNENVYTNEWRGPFYGFERVIETFEFTEQPRRLKPINIYFHTYLTTKVAGMRSLDKVFAYALAQEITPVFASDYARK
;
A
#
# COMPACT_ATOMS: atom_id res chain seq x y z
N SER A 1 5.73 -7.89 -11.18
CA SER A 1 6.16 -9.20 -10.75
C SER A 1 7.37 -9.66 -11.54
N TYR A 2 8.48 -9.93 -10.88
CA TYR A 2 9.74 -10.36 -11.50
C TYR A 2 9.64 -11.70 -12.27
N ASN A 3 8.62 -12.47 -11.95
CA ASN A 3 8.45 -13.82 -12.50
C ASN A 3 7.52 -13.87 -13.69
N LEU A 4 6.92 -12.76 -14.10
CA LEU A 4 6.05 -12.72 -15.26
C LEU A 4 6.87 -12.79 -16.54
N ARG A 5 6.83 -13.94 -17.20
CA ARG A 5 7.46 -14.14 -18.50
C ARG A 5 6.45 -13.86 -19.61
N LEU A 6 6.64 -12.76 -20.30
CA LEU A 6 5.86 -12.42 -21.49
C LEU A 6 6.72 -12.70 -22.74
N PRO A 7 6.20 -13.41 -23.76
CA PRO A 7 6.94 -13.65 -25.00
C PRO A 7 7.40 -12.33 -25.62
N GLY A 8 8.68 -12.25 -25.97
CA GLY A 8 9.26 -11.06 -26.57
C GLY A 8 9.51 -9.87 -25.64
N TYR A 9 9.21 -10.00 -24.34
CA TYR A 9 9.46 -8.95 -23.35
C TYR A 9 10.65 -9.30 -22.47
N HIS A 10 11.65 -8.42 -22.48
CA HIS A 10 12.80 -8.51 -21.59
C HIS A 10 12.58 -7.56 -20.41
N PHE A 11 12.46 -8.15 -19.22
CA PHE A 11 12.31 -7.38 -17.97
C PHE A 11 13.59 -6.60 -17.67
N ASP A 12 13.43 -5.31 -17.45
CA ASP A 12 14.51 -4.40 -17.10
C ASP A 12 14.08 -3.44 -16.00
N LEU A 13 14.76 -3.47 -14.86
CA LEU A 13 14.39 -2.70 -13.66
C LEU A 13 14.41 -1.19 -13.87
N GLU A 14 15.36 -0.67 -14.64
CA GLU A 14 15.42 0.76 -14.92
C GLU A 14 14.20 1.19 -15.72
N ARG A 15 13.86 0.44 -16.76
CA ARG A 15 12.69 0.72 -17.58
C ARG A 15 11.40 0.60 -16.78
N GLU A 16 11.27 -0.43 -15.94
CA GLU A 16 10.06 -0.66 -15.12
C GLU A 16 9.86 0.42 -14.07
N ILE A 17 10.91 0.95 -13.49
CA ILE A 17 10.84 1.96 -12.43
C ILE A 17 10.99 3.37 -13.02
N VAL A 18 12.16 3.69 -13.54
CA VAL A 18 12.44 5.06 -14.02
C VAL A 18 11.67 5.37 -15.31
N GLY A 19 11.56 4.39 -16.20
CA GLY A 19 10.77 4.49 -17.44
C GLY A 19 9.29 4.73 -17.16
N SER A 20 8.72 3.99 -16.21
CA SER A 20 7.31 4.16 -15.78
C SER A 20 7.08 5.53 -15.16
N ILE A 21 7.96 5.99 -14.27
CA ILE A 21 7.89 7.33 -13.67
C ILE A 21 7.91 8.40 -14.75
N ARG A 22 8.86 8.34 -15.68
CA ARG A 22 8.97 9.28 -16.79
C ARG A 22 7.73 9.28 -17.70
N TYR A 23 7.20 8.07 -17.98
CA TYR A 23 5.99 7.94 -18.79
C TYR A 23 4.78 8.58 -18.09
N ILE A 24 4.57 8.31 -16.82
CA ILE A 24 3.50 8.90 -16.02
C ILE A 24 3.61 10.42 -16.02
N GLU A 25 4.79 10.97 -15.70
CA GLU A 25 5.00 12.42 -15.62
C GLU A 25 4.83 13.12 -16.96
N LYS A 26 5.24 12.47 -18.06
CA LYS A 26 5.22 13.09 -19.39
C LYS A 26 3.88 12.93 -20.12
N ARG A 27 3.14 11.86 -19.84
CA ARG A 27 1.98 11.46 -20.62
C ARG A 27 0.65 11.43 -19.89
N LEU A 28 0.68 11.19 -18.58
CA LEU A 28 -0.53 10.94 -17.81
C LEU A 28 -0.77 11.98 -16.71
N ALA A 29 0.29 12.46 -16.08
CA ALA A 29 0.16 13.44 -15.01
C ALA A 29 -0.17 14.84 -15.57
N PRO A 30 -0.96 15.65 -14.85
CA PRO A 30 -1.11 17.07 -15.16
C PRO A 30 0.24 17.78 -15.16
N GLU A 31 0.32 18.88 -15.93
CA GLU A 31 1.53 19.68 -16.04
C GLU A 31 2.08 20.07 -14.65
N GLY A 32 3.39 19.94 -14.49
CA GLY A 32 4.09 20.23 -13.23
C GLY A 32 3.94 19.19 -12.11
N LYS A 33 3.09 18.18 -12.28
CA LYS A 33 2.98 17.08 -11.30
C LYS A 33 4.11 16.09 -11.46
N LYS A 34 4.68 15.68 -10.31
CA LYS A 34 5.78 14.73 -10.23
C LYS A 34 5.38 13.50 -9.43
N VAL A 35 5.89 12.35 -9.84
CA VAL A 35 5.80 11.12 -9.05
C VAL A 35 6.72 11.29 -7.83
N LYS A 36 6.18 11.09 -6.65
CA LYS A 36 6.91 11.19 -5.37
C LYS A 36 7.04 9.87 -4.65
N LEU A 37 6.18 8.91 -4.99
CA LEU A 37 6.09 7.62 -4.32
C LEU A 37 5.93 6.51 -5.35
N PHE A 38 6.71 5.45 -5.19
CA PHE A 38 6.61 4.21 -5.95
C PHE A 38 6.03 3.12 -5.06
N LEU A 39 4.94 2.48 -5.48
CA LEU A 39 4.28 1.42 -4.73
C LEU A 39 4.66 0.05 -5.29
N TRP A 40 5.19 -0.80 -4.43
CA TRP A 40 5.45 -2.19 -4.78
C TRP A 40 4.14 -2.96 -4.95
N THR A 41 4.13 -3.93 -5.86
CA THR A 41 2.97 -4.78 -6.14
C THR A 41 3.35 -6.26 -6.08
N GLY A 42 2.36 -7.14 -6.07
CA GLY A 42 2.58 -8.58 -5.96
C GLY A 42 2.96 -8.96 -4.53
N ASP A 43 4.09 -9.64 -4.37
CA ASP A 43 4.64 -10.02 -3.06
C ASP A 43 5.18 -8.83 -2.25
N CYS A 44 5.32 -7.68 -2.88
CA CYS A 44 5.82 -6.45 -2.26
C CYS A 44 7.18 -6.62 -1.56
N ILE A 45 8.01 -7.55 -2.03
CA ILE A 45 9.36 -7.81 -1.53
C ILE A 45 10.38 -7.39 -2.60
N PRO A 46 10.69 -6.09 -2.74
CA PRO A 46 11.67 -5.63 -3.73
C PRO A 46 13.07 -6.12 -3.37
N GLY A 47 13.80 -6.60 -4.36
CA GLY A 47 15.21 -6.81 -4.21
C GLY A 47 15.99 -5.49 -4.11
N ARG A 48 17.23 -5.55 -3.58
CA ARG A 48 18.10 -4.37 -3.42
C ARG A 48 18.19 -3.51 -4.69
N ASN A 49 18.37 -4.12 -5.86
CA ASN A 49 18.52 -3.37 -7.11
C ASN A 49 17.27 -2.55 -7.45
N ALA A 50 16.08 -3.03 -7.13
CA ALA A 50 14.85 -2.28 -7.32
C ALA A 50 14.79 -1.05 -6.40
N LEU A 51 15.20 -1.20 -5.13
CA LEU A 51 15.29 -0.09 -4.19
C LEU A 51 16.33 0.95 -4.63
N VAL A 52 17.48 0.52 -5.19
CA VAL A 52 18.48 1.44 -5.77
C VAL A 52 17.87 2.29 -6.88
N TRP A 53 17.03 1.70 -7.75
CA TRP A 53 16.41 2.46 -8.83
C TRP A 53 15.38 3.48 -8.33
N THR A 54 14.61 3.18 -7.29
CA THR A 54 13.72 4.19 -6.68
C THR A 54 14.50 5.33 -6.05
N GLN A 55 15.60 5.02 -5.36
CA GLN A 55 16.49 6.04 -4.79
C GLN A 55 17.14 6.92 -5.88
N ARG A 56 17.64 6.32 -6.97
CA ARG A 56 18.20 7.06 -8.12
C ARG A 56 17.15 7.93 -8.82
N ALA A 57 15.91 7.47 -8.86
CA ALA A 57 14.79 8.27 -9.40
C ALA A 57 14.35 9.40 -8.46
N GLY A 58 14.88 9.46 -7.23
CA GLY A 58 14.50 10.47 -6.25
C GLY A 58 13.08 10.32 -5.70
N VAL A 59 12.52 9.10 -5.77
CA VAL A 59 11.18 8.81 -5.27
C VAL A 59 11.24 7.96 -4.00
N MET A 60 10.30 8.18 -3.10
CA MET A 60 10.07 7.29 -1.97
C MET A 60 9.50 5.96 -2.48
N ASN A 61 9.68 4.90 -1.72
CA ASN A 61 9.07 3.61 -2.03
C ASN A 61 8.24 3.12 -0.85
N MET A 62 7.16 2.43 -1.12
CA MET A 62 6.24 1.96 -0.09
C MET A 62 5.54 0.68 -0.56
N ASN A 63 5.04 -0.05 0.37
CA ASN A 63 4.21 -1.24 0.33
C ASN A 63 4.95 -2.47 0.89
N GLY A 64 4.20 -3.55 1.12
CA GLY A 64 4.66 -4.67 1.93
C GLY A 64 4.34 -4.44 3.41
N GLY A 65 4.83 -5.33 4.25
CA GLY A 65 4.42 -5.44 5.63
C GLY A 65 3.03 -6.07 5.78
N ASP A 66 2.80 -6.76 6.89
CA ASP A 66 1.62 -7.59 7.07
C ASP A 66 0.73 -7.12 8.23
N THR A 67 0.75 -5.81 8.53
CA THR A 67 -0.05 -5.28 9.64
C THR A 67 -1.52 -5.64 9.49
N LEU A 68 -1.97 -6.50 10.38
CA LEU A 68 -3.34 -6.99 10.49
C LEU A 68 -3.67 -7.19 11.97
N ALA A 69 -4.68 -6.52 12.46
CA ALA A 69 -5.25 -6.77 13.79
C ALA A 69 -6.76 -6.75 13.67
N THR A 70 -7.41 -7.84 14.01
CA THR A 70 -8.85 -8.00 13.92
C THR A 70 -9.38 -8.68 15.16
N ARG A 71 -10.69 -8.66 15.39
CA ARG A 71 -11.31 -9.35 16.53
C ARG A 71 -11.05 -10.85 16.54
N SER A 72 -10.83 -11.45 15.37
CA SER A 72 -10.43 -12.85 15.25
C SER A 72 -8.92 -13.08 15.40
N LEU A 73 -8.11 -12.02 15.33
CA LEU A 73 -6.66 -12.03 15.52
C LEU A 73 -6.24 -10.77 16.29
N PRO A 74 -6.61 -10.65 17.57
CA PRO A 74 -6.40 -9.43 18.36
C PRO A 74 -5.00 -9.42 18.99
N THR A 75 -3.96 -9.43 18.17
CA THR A 75 -2.58 -9.45 18.63
C THR A 75 -1.74 -8.33 18.07
N VAL A 76 -0.89 -7.72 18.89
CA VAL A 76 0.07 -6.71 18.47
C VAL A 76 1.28 -7.31 17.74
N THR A 77 1.47 -8.62 17.79
CA THR A 77 2.55 -9.31 17.07
C THR A 77 2.37 -9.26 15.55
N GLU A 78 1.16 -9.02 15.10
CA GLU A 78 0.81 -8.81 13.69
C GLU A 78 0.84 -7.32 13.29
N VAL A 79 1.36 -6.44 14.14
CA VAL A 79 1.53 -5.02 13.84
C VAL A 79 3.00 -4.79 13.50
N GLU A 80 3.28 -4.72 12.23
CA GLU A 80 4.61 -4.52 11.68
C GLU A 80 5.22 -3.15 12.06
N GLY A 81 6.53 -3.02 11.98
CA GLY A 81 7.22 -1.74 12.11
C GLY A 81 6.92 -0.76 10.98
N LEU A 82 7.62 0.37 10.95
CA LEU A 82 7.49 1.37 9.88
C LEU A 82 7.93 0.82 8.51
N GLY A 83 8.88 -0.10 8.51
CA GLY A 83 9.45 -0.67 7.30
C GLY A 83 10.61 -1.59 7.63
N ILE A 84 11.39 -1.94 6.62
CA ILE A 84 12.52 -2.83 6.74
C ILE A 84 13.75 -2.25 6.03
N GLU A 85 14.90 -2.41 6.65
CA GLU A 85 16.16 -2.12 6.00
C GLU A 85 16.64 -3.34 5.19
N ARG A 86 17.04 -3.06 3.94
CA ARG A 86 17.59 -4.06 3.02
C ARG A 86 18.92 -3.54 2.49
N GLU A 87 20.02 -4.01 3.05
CA GLU A 87 21.38 -3.67 2.60
C GLU A 87 21.59 -2.15 2.47
N GLY A 88 21.26 -1.40 3.51
CA GLY A 88 21.41 0.06 3.57
C GLY A 88 20.34 0.87 2.85
N LEU A 89 19.28 0.22 2.35
CA LEU A 89 18.14 0.87 1.72
C LEU A 89 16.84 0.53 2.47
N PHE A 90 16.00 1.52 2.67
CA PHE A 90 14.78 1.36 3.46
C PHE A 90 13.55 1.19 2.57
N GLN A 91 12.78 0.13 2.85
CA GLN A 91 11.46 -0.08 2.29
C GLN A 91 10.42 0.30 3.35
N VAL A 92 9.60 1.29 3.05
CA VAL A 92 8.48 1.67 3.95
C VAL A 92 7.33 0.69 3.78
N PHE A 93 6.80 0.18 4.88
CA PHE A 93 5.63 -0.70 4.84
C PHE A 93 4.32 0.09 4.73
N ALA A 94 3.32 -0.51 4.09
CA ALA A 94 1.96 -0.03 4.17
C ALA A 94 1.48 -0.09 5.64
N PRO A 95 0.73 0.90 6.13
CA PRO A 95 0.28 0.90 7.52
C PRO A 95 -0.61 -0.27 7.91
N ASN A 96 -1.30 -0.87 6.95
CA ASN A 96 -2.18 -2.03 7.12
C ASN A 96 -2.33 -2.79 5.80
N GLN A 97 -2.88 -3.98 5.86
CA GLN A 97 -3.21 -4.82 4.71
C GLN A 97 -4.32 -4.22 3.84
N ASN A 98 -4.38 -4.67 2.60
CA ASN A 98 -5.41 -4.30 1.63
C ASN A 98 -6.62 -5.25 1.68
N GLU A 99 -7.60 -5.00 0.83
CA GLU A 99 -8.85 -5.75 0.77
C GLU A 99 -8.66 -7.24 0.49
N ASN A 100 -7.59 -7.66 -0.18
CA ASN A 100 -7.37 -9.07 -0.49
C ASN A 100 -7.33 -9.94 0.77
N VAL A 101 -6.63 -9.46 1.81
CA VAL A 101 -6.52 -10.18 3.07
C VAL A 101 -7.89 -10.27 3.76
N TYR A 102 -8.63 -9.17 3.80
CA TYR A 102 -9.95 -9.12 4.45
C TYR A 102 -11.06 -9.83 3.67
N THR A 103 -10.84 -10.11 2.39
CA THR A 103 -11.81 -10.81 1.52
C THR A 103 -11.36 -12.23 1.15
N ASN A 104 -10.44 -12.81 1.93
CA ASN A 104 -9.92 -14.15 1.67
C ASN A 104 -9.42 -14.31 0.23
N GLU A 105 -8.45 -13.48 -0.16
CA GLU A 105 -7.89 -13.41 -1.51
C GLU A 105 -8.94 -13.22 -2.60
N TRP A 106 -9.90 -12.34 -2.33
CA TRP A 106 -11.01 -12.03 -3.24
C TRP A 106 -11.94 -13.23 -3.54
N ARG A 107 -11.96 -14.21 -2.64
CA ARG A 107 -12.90 -15.35 -2.71
C ARG A 107 -14.22 -15.06 -1.99
N GLY A 108 -14.23 -14.11 -1.08
CA GLY A 108 -15.37 -13.67 -0.28
C GLY A 108 -15.21 -13.88 1.22
N PRO A 109 -16.02 -13.25 2.01
CA PRO A 109 -17.10 -12.34 1.60
C PRO A 109 -16.55 -11.01 1.07
N PHE A 110 -17.14 -10.46 0.00
CA PHE A 110 -16.67 -9.22 -0.63
C PHE A 110 -16.88 -7.97 0.22
N TYR A 111 -17.75 -8.03 1.24
CA TYR A 111 -17.87 -6.98 2.25
C TYR A 111 -16.76 -7.03 3.31
N GLY A 112 -15.93 -8.06 3.29
CA GLY A 112 -14.90 -8.30 4.32
C GLY A 112 -13.92 -7.15 4.52
N PHE A 113 -13.74 -6.27 3.52
CA PHE A 113 -12.87 -5.10 3.63
C PHE A 113 -13.29 -4.15 4.77
N GLU A 114 -14.56 -4.10 5.17
CA GLU A 114 -14.98 -3.28 6.32
C GLU A 114 -14.26 -3.66 7.61
N ARG A 115 -13.69 -4.87 7.71
CA ARG A 115 -12.90 -5.32 8.86
C ARG A 115 -11.56 -4.60 9.02
N VAL A 116 -11.11 -3.85 8.04
CA VAL A 116 -9.94 -2.97 8.21
C VAL A 116 -10.16 -1.94 9.32
N ILE A 117 -11.43 -1.59 9.59
CA ILE A 117 -11.80 -0.72 10.71
C ILE A 117 -11.35 -1.32 12.05
N GLU A 118 -11.46 -2.63 12.20
CA GLU A 118 -10.95 -3.32 13.40
C GLU A 118 -9.44 -3.09 13.57
N THR A 119 -8.68 -3.14 12.46
CA THR A 119 -7.24 -2.85 12.48
C THR A 119 -6.97 -1.39 12.88
N PHE A 120 -7.78 -0.45 12.42
CA PHE A 120 -7.66 0.96 12.84
C PHE A 120 -7.93 1.13 14.33
N GLU A 121 -8.97 0.48 14.87
CA GLU A 121 -9.32 0.51 16.30
C GLU A 121 -8.23 -0.13 17.17
N PHE A 122 -7.78 -1.33 16.83
CA PHE A 122 -6.74 -2.04 17.59
C PHE A 122 -5.38 -1.34 17.58
N THR A 123 -5.06 -0.58 16.54
CA THR A 123 -3.80 0.17 16.46
C THR A 123 -3.91 1.58 17.04
N GLU A 124 -5.06 1.97 17.60
CA GLU A 124 -5.27 3.28 18.21
C GLU A 124 -4.89 3.32 19.69
N GLN A 125 -5.15 2.27 20.43
CA GLN A 125 -5.02 2.23 21.89
C GLN A 125 -3.71 1.55 22.35
N PRO A 126 -3.02 2.06 23.38
CA PRO A 126 -3.29 3.29 24.16
C PRO A 126 -2.91 4.59 23.43
N ARG A 127 -2.29 4.47 22.29
CA ARG A 127 -1.99 5.55 21.34
C ARG A 127 -1.93 4.99 19.94
N ARG A 128 -2.17 5.81 18.95
CA ARG A 128 -2.12 5.36 17.54
C ARG A 128 -0.71 4.91 17.14
N LEU A 129 -0.60 3.63 16.80
CA LEU A 129 0.63 3.00 16.32
C LEU A 129 0.76 3.09 14.79
N LYS A 130 -0.38 3.04 14.09
CA LYS A 130 -0.47 3.09 12.62
C LYS A 130 -1.45 4.17 12.19
N PRO A 131 -1.16 4.94 11.13
CA PRO A 131 -2.14 5.86 10.57
C PRO A 131 -3.30 5.07 9.95
N ILE A 132 -4.46 5.70 9.86
CA ILE A 132 -5.57 5.18 9.04
C ILE A 132 -5.13 5.23 7.58
N ASN A 133 -5.11 4.10 6.92
CA ASN A 133 -4.72 3.97 5.52
C ASN A 133 -5.74 3.12 4.77
N ILE A 134 -6.49 3.73 3.87
CA ILE A 134 -7.48 3.03 3.07
C ILE A 134 -6.77 2.50 1.83
N TYR A 135 -6.26 1.26 1.94
CA TYR A 135 -5.49 0.60 0.91
C TYR A 135 -6.32 -0.49 0.22
N PHE A 136 -6.59 -0.31 -1.05
CA PHE A 136 -7.40 -1.24 -1.84
C PHE A 136 -7.05 -1.21 -3.31
N HIS A 137 -7.39 -2.28 -4.03
CA HIS A 137 -7.36 -2.32 -5.48
C HIS A 137 -8.71 -1.87 -6.06
N THR A 138 -8.68 -1.19 -7.19
CA THR A 138 -9.90 -0.63 -7.80
C THR A 138 -10.96 -1.69 -8.14
N TYR A 139 -10.58 -2.95 -8.35
CA TYR A 139 -11.55 -4.02 -8.58
C TYR A 139 -12.48 -4.30 -7.37
N LEU A 140 -12.15 -3.84 -6.16
CA LEU A 140 -13.06 -3.87 -5.02
C LEU A 140 -14.42 -3.25 -5.38
N THR A 141 -14.42 -2.20 -6.20
CA THR A 141 -15.63 -1.49 -6.61
C THR A 141 -16.49 -2.24 -7.65
N THR A 142 -16.00 -3.35 -8.20
CA THR A 142 -16.76 -4.16 -9.17
C THR A 142 -17.89 -4.98 -8.54
N LYS A 143 -17.89 -5.10 -7.20
CA LYS A 143 -18.93 -5.79 -6.43
C LYS A 143 -19.67 -4.79 -5.55
N VAL A 144 -21.00 -4.84 -5.56
CA VAL A 144 -21.83 -3.97 -4.72
C VAL A 144 -21.48 -4.11 -3.23
N ALA A 145 -21.21 -5.33 -2.77
CA ALA A 145 -20.78 -5.57 -1.39
C ALA A 145 -19.43 -4.94 -1.08
N GLY A 146 -18.47 -5.01 -2.03
CA GLY A 146 -17.17 -4.35 -1.91
C GLY A 146 -17.30 -2.82 -1.88
N MET A 147 -18.11 -2.25 -2.76
CA MET A 147 -18.39 -0.81 -2.79
C MET A 147 -18.96 -0.32 -1.47
N ARG A 148 -19.99 -1.02 -0.95
CA ARG A 148 -20.59 -0.67 0.35
C ARG A 148 -19.60 -0.78 1.52
N SER A 149 -18.70 -1.76 1.47
CA SER A 149 -17.65 -1.87 2.49
C SER A 149 -16.67 -0.71 2.42
N LEU A 150 -16.30 -0.29 1.21
CA LEU A 150 -15.44 0.86 0.98
C LEU A 150 -16.10 2.15 1.50
N ASP A 151 -17.39 2.37 1.21
CA ASP A 151 -18.15 3.51 1.73
C ASP A 151 -18.14 3.56 3.27
N LYS A 152 -18.31 2.41 3.93
CA LYS A 152 -18.23 2.32 5.39
C LYS A 152 -16.84 2.68 5.93
N VAL A 153 -15.78 2.20 5.26
CA VAL A 153 -14.40 2.48 5.65
C VAL A 153 -14.09 3.97 5.51
N PHE A 154 -14.51 4.60 4.41
CA PHE A 154 -14.39 6.06 4.25
C PHE A 154 -15.21 6.83 5.28
N ALA A 155 -16.47 6.44 5.52
CA ALA A 155 -17.31 7.07 6.53
C ALA A 155 -16.67 7.00 7.93
N TYR A 156 -16.12 5.84 8.30
CA TYR A 156 -15.36 5.70 9.55
C TYR A 156 -14.17 6.65 9.60
N ALA A 157 -13.33 6.64 8.57
CA ALA A 157 -12.11 7.46 8.54
C ALA A 157 -12.42 8.96 8.63
N LEU A 158 -13.44 9.43 7.88
CA LEU A 158 -13.84 10.84 7.86
C LEU A 158 -14.51 11.30 9.17
N ALA A 159 -15.02 10.37 9.97
CA ALA A 159 -15.58 10.67 11.29
C ALA A 159 -14.51 10.78 12.40
N GLN A 160 -13.26 10.41 12.11
CA GLN A 160 -12.17 10.50 13.08
C GLN A 160 -11.57 11.91 13.14
N GLU A 161 -11.11 12.31 14.32
CA GLU A 161 -10.33 13.53 14.50
C GLU A 161 -8.87 13.31 14.06
N ILE A 162 -8.64 13.35 12.75
CA ILE A 162 -7.35 13.08 12.13
C ILE A 162 -6.96 14.18 11.13
N THR A 163 -5.66 14.29 10.88
CA THR A 163 -5.13 15.16 9.83
C THR A 163 -4.72 14.31 8.61
N PRO A 164 -5.33 14.53 7.44
CA PRO A 164 -4.92 13.84 6.23
C PRO A 164 -3.53 14.30 5.78
N VAL A 165 -2.70 13.33 5.39
CA VAL A 165 -1.35 13.58 4.86
C VAL A 165 -1.15 12.82 3.56
N PHE A 166 -0.29 13.32 2.70
CA PHE A 166 0.09 12.55 1.51
C PHE A 166 0.93 11.32 1.91
N ALA A 167 0.70 10.19 1.25
CA ALA A 167 1.47 8.97 1.47
C ALA A 167 2.99 9.20 1.28
N SER A 168 3.38 10.09 0.35
CA SER A 168 4.78 10.50 0.16
C SER A 168 5.37 11.24 1.37
N ASP A 169 4.54 11.97 2.12
CA ASP A 169 5.01 12.69 3.31
C ASP A 169 5.11 11.72 4.50
N TYR A 170 4.22 10.75 4.58
CA TYR A 170 4.34 9.64 5.53
C TYR A 170 5.60 8.80 5.27
N ALA A 171 5.87 8.45 4.02
CA ALA A 171 7.03 7.63 3.66
C ALA A 171 8.38 8.33 3.84
N ARG A 172 8.39 9.66 3.96
CA ARG A 172 9.62 10.46 4.15
C ARG A 172 10.09 10.49 5.60
N LYS A 173 9.21 10.26 6.56
CA LYS A 173 9.49 10.32 8.00
C LYS A 173 10.19 9.07 8.49
#